data_237f56005243f627c65f26c03c76efd3
#
_entry.id   237f56005243f627c65f26c03c76efd3
#
_cell.length_a   1.000
_cell.length_b   1.000
_cell.length_c   1.000
_cell.angle_alpha   90.00
_cell.angle_beta   90.00
_cell.angle_gamma   90.00
#
_symmetry.space_group_name_H-M   'P 1'
#
loop_
_entity.id
_entity.type
_entity.pdbx_description
1 polymer ?
#
loop_
_entity_poly.entity_id
_entity_poly.type
_entity_poly.pdbx_seq_one_letter_code
_entity_poly.pdbx_strand_id
1 'polypeptide(L)'
;MSNYAYALMFDTDDNLDYNDIHKKITSLPDLYSWFHYLRCSYVLISEVDTNAITQEMIKIIPNKRFLIFRIDLKSRNGWLPKEAWDWIEKMTGVVNSQDY
;
A
#
# COMPACT_ATOMS: atom_id res chain seq x y z
N MET A 1 -6.67 19.00 0.70
CA MET A 1 -7.34 17.72 0.48
C MET A 1 -6.69 16.64 1.34
N SER A 2 -7.50 15.75 1.86
CA SER A 2 -7.01 14.69 2.72
C SER A 2 -6.61 13.48 1.89
N ASN A 3 -5.44 12.92 2.19
CA ASN A 3 -5.04 11.63 1.67
C ASN A 3 -5.36 10.56 2.71
N TYR A 4 -5.82 9.42 2.24
CA TYR A 4 -6.07 8.26 3.07
C TYR A 4 -4.97 7.24 2.88
N ALA A 5 -4.68 6.48 3.93
CA ALA A 5 -3.74 5.37 3.86
C ALA A 5 -4.50 4.06 3.82
N TYR A 6 -4.05 3.15 2.96
CA TYR A 6 -4.66 1.84 2.78
C TYR A 6 -3.60 0.76 2.90
N ALA A 7 -3.94 -0.35 3.53
CA ALA A 7 -3.16 -1.57 3.46
C ALA A 7 -3.85 -2.51 2.47
N LEU A 8 -3.12 -2.91 1.45
CA LEU A 8 -3.56 -3.88 0.45
C LEU A 8 -2.78 -5.16 0.64
N MET A 9 -3.50 -6.28 0.76
CA MET A 9 -2.90 -7.60 0.84
C MET A 9 -3.58 -8.51 -0.17
N PHE A 10 -2.79 -9.32 -0.87
CA PHE A 10 -3.34 -10.28 -1.81
C PHE A 10 -2.58 -11.59 -1.74
N ASP A 11 -3.23 -12.64 -2.23
CA ASP A 11 -2.72 -14.00 -2.16
C ASP A 11 -1.56 -14.23 -3.13
N THR A 12 -0.62 -15.07 -2.73
CA THR A 12 0.38 -15.57 -3.66
C THR A 12 -0.24 -16.62 -4.57
N ASP A 13 0.12 -16.59 -5.84
CA ASP A 13 -0.37 -17.54 -6.83
C ASP A 13 0.69 -17.63 -7.93
N ASP A 14 1.10 -18.85 -8.27
CA ASP A 14 2.13 -19.08 -9.29
C ASP A 14 1.70 -18.56 -10.67
N ASN A 15 0.41 -18.40 -10.89
CA ASN A 15 -0.13 -17.90 -12.15
C ASN A 15 -0.21 -16.38 -12.22
N LEU A 16 0.12 -15.66 -11.14
CA LEU A 16 0.10 -14.20 -11.13
C LEU A 16 1.41 -13.64 -11.66
N ASP A 17 1.28 -12.65 -12.53
CA ASP A 17 2.43 -11.85 -12.96
C ASP A 17 2.59 -10.66 -12.00
N TYR A 18 3.44 -10.83 -11.00
CA TYR A 18 3.66 -9.81 -9.97
C TYR A 18 4.25 -8.52 -10.52
N ASN A 19 5.08 -8.62 -11.55
CA ASN A 19 5.65 -7.44 -12.19
C ASN A 19 4.57 -6.61 -12.88
N ASP A 20 3.62 -7.26 -13.53
CA ASP A 20 2.49 -6.59 -14.18
C ASP A 20 1.56 -5.94 -13.15
N ILE A 21 1.27 -6.67 -12.07
CA ILE A 21 0.45 -6.14 -10.96
C ILE A 21 1.12 -4.91 -10.35
N HIS A 22 2.39 -4.99 -10.04
CA HIS A 22 3.16 -3.88 -9.49
C HIS A 22 3.12 -2.66 -10.40
N LYS A 23 3.34 -2.87 -11.68
CA LYS A 23 3.32 -1.80 -12.68
C LYS A 23 1.95 -1.11 -12.73
N LYS A 24 0.89 -1.88 -12.70
CA LYS A 24 -0.47 -1.34 -12.75
C LYS A 24 -0.84 -0.60 -11.48
N ILE A 25 -0.48 -1.13 -10.30
CA ILE A 25 -0.72 -0.46 -9.03
C ILE A 25 0.01 0.88 -9.00
N THR A 26 1.30 0.87 -9.29
CA THR A 26 2.13 2.08 -9.19
C THR A 26 1.85 3.11 -10.27
N SER A 27 1.07 2.75 -11.28
CA SER A 27 0.66 3.65 -12.37
C SER A 27 -0.73 4.25 -12.17
N LEU A 28 -1.41 3.95 -11.06
CA LEU A 28 -2.74 4.51 -10.80
C LEU A 28 -2.68 6.03 -10.67
N PRO A 29 -3.53 6.76 -11.41
CA PRO A 29 -3.46 8.24 -11.41
C PRO A 29 -3.84 8.88 -10.07
N ASP A 30 -4.67 8.19 -9.28
CA ASP A 30 -5.13 8.70 -7.98
C ASP A 30 -4.19 8.35 -6.83
N LEU A 31 -3.10 7.65 -7.12
CA LEU A 31 -2.15 7.23 -6.11
C LEU A 31 -1.13 8.34 -5.87
N TYR A 32 -1.11 8.86 -4.65
CA TYR A 32 -0.15 9.88 -4.25
C TYR A 32 1.24 9.29 -3.98
N SER A 33 1.27 8.16 -3.26
CA SER A 33 2.50 7.46 -2.92
C SER A 33 2.20 6.01 -2.58
N TRP A 34 3.22 5.19 -2.53
CA TRP A 34 3.09 3.77 -2.23
C TRP A 34 4.34 3.26 -1.54
N PHE A 35 4.15 2.13 -0.85
CA PHE A 35 5.20 1.47 -0.09
C PHE A 35 5.05 -0.03 -0.31
N HIS A 36 6.14 -0.71 -0.66
CA HIS A 36 6.11 -2.14 -0.98
C HIS A 36 7.43 -2.80 -0.58
N TYR A 37 7.53 -3.18 0.70
CA TYR A 37 8.68 -3.94 1.22
C TYR A 37 8.31 -5.36 1.61
N LEU A 38 7.02 -5.68 1.63
CA LEU A 38 6.52 -7.02 1.90
C LEU A 38 5.82 -7.52 0.64
N ARG A 39 6.15 -8.73 0.23
CA ARG A 39 5.90 -9.25 -1.13
C ARG A 39 4.49 -9.04 -1.68
N CYS A 40 3.48 -9.46 -0.97
CA CYS A 40 2.09 -9.35 -1.43
C CYS A 40 1.31 -8.32 -0.62
N SER A 41 2.02 -7.29 -0.14
CA SER A 41 1.44 -6.22 0.67
C SER A 41 1.92 -4.87 0.18
N TYR A 42 0.98 -3.94 0.09
CA TYR A 42 1.27 -2.55 -0.24
C TYR A 42 0.65 -1.65 0.80
N VAL A 43 1.31 -0.55 1.08
CA VAL A 43 0.66 0.60 1.70
C VAL A 43 0.48 1.64 0.61
N LEU A 44 -0.73 2.12 0.44
CA LEU A 44 -1.11 3.04 -0.62
C LEU A 44 -1.62 4.33 0.00
N ILE A 45 -1.17 5.46 -0.54
CA ILE A 45 -1.65 6.78 -0.13
C ILE A 45 -2.44 7.36 -1.29
N SER A 46 -3.72 7.62 -1.07
CA SER A 46 -4.63 8.13 -2.11
C SER A 46 -5.70 9.02 -1.51
N GLU A 47 -6.23 9.93 -2.29
CA GLU A 47 -7.33 10.79 -1.88
C GLU A 47 -8.71 10.18 -2.16
N VAL A 48 -8.78 9.06 -2.89
CA VAL A 48 -10.05 8.38 -3.18
C VAL A 48 -10.50 7.52 -2.01
N ASP A 49 -11.78 7.25 -1.92
CA ASP A 49 -12.34 6.43 -0.83
C ASP A 49 -12.06 4.94 -1.03
N THR A 50 -12.39 4.16 0.00
CA THR A 50 -12.16 2.71 0.02
C THR A 50 -12.84 2.01 -1.14
N ASN A 51 -14.05 2.41 -1.47
CA ASN A 51 -14.82 1.82 -2.57
C ASN A 51 -14.14 2.05 -3.91
N ALA A 52 -13.71 3.28 -4.17
CA ALA A 52 -13.06 3.64 -5.43
C ALA A 52 -11.75 2.88 -5.63
N ILE A 53 -10.92 2.78 -4.59
CA ILE A 53 -9.65 2.07 -4.71
C ILE A 53 -9.86 0.56 -4.84
N THR A 54 -10.90 0.02 -4.21
CA THR A 54 -11.27 -1.39 -4.35
C THR A 54 -11.65 -1.71 -5.80
N GLN A 55 -12.41 -0.85 -6.46
CA GLN A 55 -12.78 -1.06 -7.86
C GLN A 55 -11.56 -1.09 -8.78
N GLU A 56 -10.55 -0.29 -8.49
CA GLU A 56 -9.29 -0.33 -9.23
C GLU A 56 -8.55 -1.67 -9.01
N MET A 57 -8.53 -2.18 -7.77
CA MET A 57 -7.86 -3.45 -7.47
C MET A 57 -8.56 -4.64 -8.13
N ILE A 58 -9.88 -4.60 -8.27
CA ILE A 58 -10.65 -5.65 -8.98
C ILE A 58 -10.16 -5.78 -10.43
N LYS A 59 -9.80 -4.68 -11.05
CA LYS A 59 -9.27 -4.68 -12.43
C LYS A 59 -7.83 -5.14 -12.52
N ILE A 60 -7.05 -4.95 -11.45
CA ILE A 60 -5.61 -5.18 -11.46
C ILE A 60 -5.25 -6.59 -11.03
N ILE A 61 -5.91 -7.12 -9.99
CA ILE A 61 -5.59 -8.41 -9.39
C ILE A 61 -6.49 -9.50 -10.02
N PRO A 62 -5.94 -10.33 -10.93
CA PRO A 62 -6.77 -11.20 -11.77
C PRO A 62 -7.59 -12.24 -11.03
N ASN A 63 -7.04 -12.82 -9.96
CA ASN A 63 -7.76 -13.84 -9.18
C ASN A 63 -8.74 -13.22 -8.18
N LYS A 64 -8.74 -11.91 -8.03
CA LYS A 64 -9.63 -11.15 -7.13
C LYS A 64 -9.55 -11.60 -5.67
N ARG A 65 -8.39 -12.13 -5.27
CA ARG A 65 -8.15 -12.60 -3.90
C ARG A 65 -7.30 -11.58 -3.18
N PHE A 66 -7.94 -10.53 -2.75
CA PHE A 66 -7.28 -9.44 -2.04
C PHE A 66 -8.17 -8.88 -0.95
N LEU A 67 -7.53 -8.15 -0.05
CA LEU A 67 -8.19 -7.47 1.05
C LEU A 67 -7.59 -6.09 1.17
N ILE A 68 -8.41 -5.07 1.34
CA ILE A 68 -7.93 -3.71 1.51
C ILE A 68 -8.57 -3.10 2.75
N PHE A 69 -7.74 -2.45 3.57
CA PHE A 69 -8.16 -1.73 4.76
C PHE A 69 -7.74 -0.28 4.67
N ARG A 70 -8.61 0.62 5.09
CA ARG A 70 -8.19 1.97 5.42
C ARG A 70 -7.52 1.93 6.80
N ILE A 71 -6.30 2.46 6.90
CA ILE A 71 -5.48 2.36 8.10
C ILE A 71 -5.07 3.74 8.62
N ASP A 72 -4.72 3.78 9.90
CA ASP A 72 -4.03 4.92 10.49
C ASP A 72 -2.53 4.62 10.50
N LEU A 73 -1.82 5.19 9.53
CA LEU A 73 -0.39 4.94 9.37
C LEU A 73 0.44 5.52 10.52
N LYS A 74 -0.11 6.43 11.31
CA LYS A 74 0.55 6.98 12.50
C LYS A 74 0.66 5.95 13.61
N SER A 75 -0.29 5.02 13.67
CA SER A 75 -0.29 3.93 14.66
C SER A 75 0.37 2.71 14.01
N ARG A 76 1.66 2.60 14.20
CA ARG A 76 2.45 1.58 13.53
C ARG A 76 3.57 1.04 14.39
N ASN A 77 3.98 -0.18 14.11
CA ASN A 77 5.17 -0.81 14.65
C ASN A 77 5.59 -1.96 13.73
N GLY A 78 6.82 -2.43 13.88
CA GLY A 78 7.32 -3.52 13.09
C GLY A 78 8.84 -3.47 12.93
N TRP A 79 9.33 -4.23 11.98
CA TRP A 79 10.75 -4.35 11.70
C TRP A 79 10.97 -4.26 10.19
N LEU A 80 11.54 -3.16 9.72
CA LEU A 80 11.70 -2.86 8.30
C LEU A 80 13.06 -2.21 8.05
N PRO A 81 13.54 -2.20 6.81
CA PRO A 81 14.74 -1.42 6.46
C PRO A 81 14.56 0.06 6.75
N LYS A 82 15.67 0.74 6.98
CA LYS A 82 15.67 2.16 7.35
C LYS A 82 14.92 3.04 6.33
N GLU A 83 15.12 2.80 5.05
CA GLU A 83 14.45 3.58 4.00
C GLU A 83 12.92 3.44 4.04
N ALA A 84 12.42 2.31 4.49
CA ALA A 84 11.00 2.10 4.68
C ALA A 84 10.47 2.97 5.82
N TRP A 85 11.19 3.03 6.94
CA TRP A 85 10.84 3.89 8.06
C TRP A 85 10.90 5.36 7.68
N ASP A 86 11.91 5.75 6.91
CA ASP A 86 12.05 7.13 6.42
C ASP A 86 10.84 7.54 5.57
N TRP A 87 10.38 6.65 4.70
CA TRP A 87 9.18 6.89 3.89
C TRP A 87 7.93 7.08 4.77
N ILE A 88 7.76 6.21 5.78
CA ILE A 88 6.60 6.26 6.68
C ILE A 88 6.60 7.58 7.46
N GLU A 89 7.75 7.98 7.98
CA GLU A 89 7.90 9.26 8.69
C GLU A 89 7.55 10.44 7.78
N LYS A 90 8.00 10.41 6.55
CA LYS A 90 7.72 11.45 5.56
C LYS A 90 6.22 11.55 5.29
N MET A 91 5.53 10.41 5.15
CA MET A 91 4.11 10.39 4.84
C MET A 91 3.23 10.79 6.02
N THR A 92 3.65 10.48 7.24
CA THR A 92 2.85 10.77 8.44
C THR A 92 3.22 12.08 9.11
N GLY A 93 4.43 12.58 8.90
CA GLY A 93 4.98 13.70 9.66
C GLY A 93 5.30 13.34 11.10
N VAL A 94 5.27 12.07 11.45
CA VAL A 94 5.51 11.56 12.80
C VAL A 94 6.79 10.74 12.81
N VAL A 95 7.76 11.18 13.62
CA VAL A 95 9.03 10.47 13.78
C VAL A 95 8.78 9.14 14.49
N ASN A 96 9.39 8.07 13.96
CA ASN A 96 9.32 6.77 14.60
C ASN A 96 10.12 6.81 15.90
N SER A 97 9.44 6.57 17.03
CA SER A 97 10.06 6.63 18.34
C SER A 97 10.86 5.37 18.69
N GLN A 98 10.78 4.36 17.87
CA GLN A 98 11.49 3.10 18.11
C GLN A 98 12.81 3.06 17.36
N ASP A 99 13.82 2.56 18.03
CA ASP A 99 15.17 2.46 17.50
C ASP A 99 15.41 1.02 17.06
N TYR A 100 15.39 0.81 15.79
CA TYR A 100 15.59 -0.52 15.21
C TYR A 100 16.95 -0.64 14.54
#